data_26c7a6634483b9ed2378360f915bd543
#
_entry.id   26c7a6634483b9ed2378360f915bd543
#
_cell.length_a   1.000
_cell.length_b   1.000
_cell.length_c   1.000
_cell.angle_alpha   90.00
_cell.angle_beta   90.00
_cell.angle_gamma   90.00
#
_symmetry.space_group_name_H-M   'P 1'
#
loop_
_entity.id
_entity.type
_entity.pdbx_description
1 polymer ?
#
loop_
_entity_poly.entity_id
_entity_poly.type
_entity_poly.pdbx_seq_one_letter_code
_entity_poly.pdbx_strand_id
1 'polypeptide(L)'
;MAAPVVTMQQLIETGAHFGHQTHRWNPKMKPYIFGERNGIHIIDLSQTVPLFARALEFVSQSVASGGKVLFVGTKRQAQEPVADAARRAGQHFVNHRWLGGMLTNWKTISNSIKRLKAL
;
A
#
# COMPACT_ATOMS: atom_id res chain seq x y z
N MET A 1 -18.98 13.20 2.39
CA MET A 1 -19.21 11.75 2.40
C MET A 1 -18.18 11.09 3.30
N ALA A 2 -18.60 10.24 4.20
CA ALA A 2 -17.68 9.54 5.08
C ALA A 2 -16.86 8.51 4.27
N ALA A 3 -15.58 8.37 4.60
CA ALA A 3 -14.75 7.33 4.01
C ALA A 3 -15.27 5.95 4.41
N PRO A 4 -15.08 4.92 3.56
CA PRO A 4 -15.44 3.55 3.93
C PRO A 4 -14.74 3.15 5.23
N VAL A 5 -15.47 2.43 6.09
CA VAL A 5 -14.93 1.94 7.36
C VAL A 5 -14.46 0.51 7.17
N VAL A 6 -13.19 0.26 7.49
CA VAL A 6 -12.64 -1.08 7.52
C VAL A 6 -12.68 -1.56 8.96
N THR A 7 -13.30 -2.73 9.19
CA THR A 7 -13.44 -3.28 10.52
C THR A 7 -12.27 -4.19 10.87
N MET A 8 -12.00 -4.33 12.19
CA MET A 8 -11.00 -5.26 12.67
C MET A 8 -11.29 -6.69 12.21
N GLN A 9 -12.56 -7.09 12.21
CA GLN A 9 -12.97 -8.42 11.78
C GLN A 9 -12.61 -8.68 10.31
N GLN A 10 -12.83 -7.72 9.43
CA GLN A 10 -12.46 -7.84 8.02
C GLN A 10 -10.95 -8.02 7.85
N LEU A 11 -10.15 -7.29 8.61
CA LEU A 11 -8.70 -7.41 8.58
C LEU A 11 -8.23 -8.77 9.08
N ILE A 12 -8.84 -9.29 10.14
CA ILE A 12 -8.52 -10.62 10.68
C ILE A 12 -8.86 -11.70 9.66
N GLU A 13 -10.02 -11.61 9.02
CA GLU A 13 -10.46 -12.59 8.03
C GLU A 13 -9.49 -12.71 6.85
N THR A 14 -8.85 -11.61 6.47
CA THR A 14 -7.87 -11.60 5.38
C THR A 14 -6.47 -12.01 5.83
N GLY A 15 -6.23 -12.21 7.11
CA GLY A 15 -4.91 -12.52 7.65
C GLY A 15 -4.01 -11.31 7.81
N ALA A 16 -4.57 -10.10 7.83
CA ALA A 16 -3.77 -8.87 7.92
C ALA A 16 -3.10 -8.70 9.29
N HIS A 17 -3.48 -9.49 10.30
CA HIS A 17 -2.88 -9.47 11.62
C HIS A 17 -1.59 -10.29 11.71
N PHE A 18 -1.25 -11.08 10.70
CA PHE A 18 -0.02 -11.85 10.69
C PHE A 18 1.15 -10.97 10.23
N GLY A 19 2.15 -10.85 11.08
CA GLY A 19 3.39 -10.17 10.75
C GLY A 19 4.48 -11.14 10.32
N HIS A 20 5.72 -10.70 10.45
CA HIS A 20 6.88 -11.54 10.15
C HIS A 20 7.12 -12.59 11.24
N GLN A 21 7.90 -13.60 10.90
CA GLN A 21 8.47 -14.50 11.90
C GLN A 21 9.31 -13.66 12.87
N THR A 22 9.33 -14.07 14.14
CA THR A 22 9.94 -13.27 15.20
C THR A 22 11.39 -12.89 14.92
N HIS A 23 12.18 -13.79 14.30
CA HIS A 23 13.58 -13.52 14.01
C HIS A 23 13.81 -12.56 12.83
N ARG A 24 12.78 -12.23 12.06
CA ARG A 24 12.87 -11.36 10.89
C ARG A 24 12.24 -9.98 11.10
N TRP A 25 11.83 -9.69 12.31
CA TRP A 25 11.12 -8.45 12.58
C TRP A 25 12.03 -7.23 12.60
N ASN A 26 11.42 -6.06 12.40
CA ASN A 26 12.10 -4.80 12.63
C ASN A 26 11.70 -4.30 14.03
N PRO A 27 12.68 -4.07 14.94
CA PRO A 27 12.36 -3.61 16.30
C PRO A 27 11.56 -2.31 16.35
N LYS A 28 11.60 -1.48 15.32
CA LYS A 28 10.79 -0.27 15.24
C LYS A 28 9.29 -0.54 15.21
N MET A 29 8.91 -1.77 14.90
CA MET A 29 7.50 -2.20 14.91
C MET A 29 6.99 -2.56 16.30
N LYS A 30 7.84 -2.56 17.32
CA LYS A 30 7.45 -2.96 18.68
C LYS A 30 6.17 -2.28 19.18
N PRO A 31 5.97 -0.95 19.00
CA PRO A 31 4.73 -0.31 19.46
C PRO A 31 3.46 -0.80 18.77
N TYR A 32 3.59 -1.46 17.62
CA TYR A 32 2.47 -1.89 16.79
C TYR A 32 2.22 -3.39 16.84
N ILE A 33 2.98 -4.11 17.63
CA ILE A 33 2.87 -5.56 17.74
C ILE A 33 2.09 -5.88 19.01
N PHE A 34 1.02 -6.68 18.85
CA PHE A 34 0.19 -7.13 19.97
C PHE A 34 0.91 -8.20 20.80
N GLY A 35 1.55 -9.15 20.11
CA GLY A 35 2.25 -10.25 20.79
C GLY A 35 2.80 -11.21 19.75
N GLU A 36 3.08 -12.43 20.22
CA GLU A 36 3.67 -13.50 19.42
C GLU A 36 2.82 -14.75 19.54
N ARG A 37 2.66 -15.48 18.45
CA ARG A 37 1.99 -16.77 18.45
C ARG A 37 2.65 -17.69 17.44
N ASN A 38 3.10 -18.87 17.88
CA ASN A 38 3.77 -19.85 17.01
C ASN A 38 4.97 -19.28 16.27
N GLY A 39 5.76 -18.42 16.93
CA GLY A 39 6.94 -17.80 16.32
C GLY A 39 6.64 -16.70 15.32
N ILE A 40 5.40 -16.23 15.25
CA ILE A 40 4.98 -15.16 14.35
C ILE A 40 4.47 -13.98 15.18
N HIS A 41 4.93 -12.77 14.86
CA HIS A 41 4.40 -11.56 15.48
C HIS A 41 2.98 -11.30 15.01
N ILE A 42 2.11 -10.92 15.94
CA ILE A 42 0.72 -10.55 15.64
C ILE A 42 0.63 -9.03 15.72
N ILE A 43 0.17 -8.42 14.63
CA ILE A 43 0.01 -6.97 14.55
C ILE A 43 -1.21 -6.53 15.36
N ASP A 44 -1.07 -5.46 16.12
CA ASP A 44 -2.16 -4.89 16.91
C ASP A 44 -3.12 -4.11 16.00
N LEU A 45 -4.17 -4.77 15.56
CA LEU A 45 -5.16 -4.17 14.66
C LEU A 45 -6.00 -3.08 15.33
N SER A 46 -6.03 -3.03 16.66
CA SER A 46 -6.72 -1.93 17.36
C SER A 46 -6.08 -0.58 17.07
N GLN A 47 -4.80 -0.56 16.73
CA GLN A 47 -4.09 0.63 16.27
C GLN A 47 -4.22 0.81 14.76
N THR A 48 -4.27 -0.28 14.00
CA THR A 48 -4.34 -0.26 12.54
C THR A 48 -5.65 0.35 12.05
N VAL A 49 -6.77 -0.01 12.65
CA VAL A 49 -8.09 0.46 12.21
C VAL A 49 -8.20 1.98 12.21
N PRO A 50 -7.90 2.69 13.32
CA PRO A 50 -7.97 4.16 13.30
C PRO A 50 -6.92 4.80 12.38
N LEU A 51 -5.72 4.23 12.28
CA LEU A 51 -4.69 4.72 11.35
C LEU A 51 -5.12 4.54 9.90
N PHE A 52 -5.75 3.44 9.58
CA PHE A 52 -6.28 3.19 8.25
C PHE A 52 -7.38 4.18 7.89
N ALA A 53 -8.28 4.46 8.82
CA ALA A 53 -9.34 5.46 8.62
C ALA A 53 -8.76 6.84 8.31
N ARG A 54 -7.70 7.25 9.03
CA ARG A 54 -7.00 8.50 8.77
C ARG A 54 -6.35 8.54 7.40
N ALA A 55 -5.77 7.41 6.97
CA ALA A 55 -5.17 7.31 5.65
C ALA A 55 -6.22 7.45 4.54
N LEU A 56 -7.37 6.82 4.70
CA LEU A 56 -8.48 6.94 3.74
C LEU A 56 -8.98 8.38 3.65
N GLU A 57 -9.12 9.05 4.77
CA GLU A 57 -9.53 10.45 4.80
C GLU A 57 -8.52 11.35 4.09
N PHE A 58 -7.24 11.14 4.35
CA PHE A 58 -6.17 11.89 3.70
C PHE A 58 -6.21 11.72 2.18
N VAL A 59 -6.36 10.49 1.70
CA VAL A 59 -6.44 10.21 0.26
C VAL A 59 -7.67 10.87 -0.35
N SER A 60 -8.82 10.78 0.32
CA SER A 60 -10.05 11.40 -0.14
C SER A 60 -9.91 12.92 -0.29
N GLN A 61 -9.31 13.57 0.69
CA GLN A 61 -9.07 15.01 0.65
C GLN A 61 -8.07 15.39 -0.45
N SER A 62 -7.04 14.58 -0.63
CA SER A 62 -6.03 14.84 -1.67
C SER A 62 -6.63 14.80 -3.05
N VAL A 63 -7.50 13.82 -3.31
CA VAL A 63 -8.18 13.70 -4.60
C VAL A 63 -9.19 14.82 -4.79
N ALA A 64 -9.92 15.18 -3.74
CA ALA A 64 -10.89 16.28 -3.78
C ALA A 64 -10.22 17.62 -4.13
N SER A 65 -8.95 17.79 -3.76
CA SER A 65 -8.15 18.98 -4.08
C SER A 65 -7.51 18.92 -5.47
N GLY A 66 -7.86 17.94 -6.29
CA GLY A 66 -7.31 17.77 -7.63
C GLY A 66 -6.05 16.92 -7.70
N GLY A 67 -5.65 16.27 -6.61
CA GLY A 67 -4.49 15.40 -6.57
C GLY A 67 -4.71 14.08 -7.30
N LYS A 68 -3.62 13.43 -7.62
CA LYS A 68 -3.61 12.11 -8.25
C LYS A 68 -2.97 11.11 -7.31
N VAL A 69 -3.39 9.84 -7.42
CA VAL A 69 -2.84 8.76 -6.60
C VAL A 69 -2.10 7.79 -7.52
N LEU A 70 -0.88 7.44 -7.12
CA LEU A 70 -0.13 6.39 -7.79
C LEU A 70 -0.17 5.15 -6.89
N PHE A 71 -0.84 4.11 -7.39
CA PHE A 71 -0.88 2.82 -6.70
C PHE A 71 0.37 2.02 -7.06
N VAL A 72 1.11 1.56 -6.07
CA VAL A 72 2.31 0.76 -6.28
C VAL A 72 2.15 -0.59 -5.61
N GLY A 73 2.27 -1.65 -6.40
CA GLY A 73 2.19 -3.01 -5.89
C GLY A 73 2.93 -3.96 -6.79
N THR A 74 4.23 -4.11 -6.56
CA THR A 74 5.10 -4.95 -7.39
C THR A 74 5.20 -6.39 -6.91
N LYS A 75 4.74 -6.67 -5.69
CA LYS A 75 4.71 -8.01 -5.15
C LYS A 75 3.70 -8.86 -5.93
N ARG A 76 4.05 -10.10 -6.23
CA ARG A 76 3.21 -10.98 -7.04
C ARG A 76 1.76 -11.05 -6.55
N GLN A 77 1.57 -11.16 -5.24
CA GLN A 77 0.24 -11.25 -4.64
C GLN A 77 -0.56 -9.94 -4.74
N ALA A 78 0.13 -8.81 -4.92
CA ALA A 78 -0.50 -7.50 -4.96
C ALA A 78 -0.74 -6.97 -6.38
N GLN A 79 -0.09 -7.55 -7.40
CA GLN A 79 -0.11 -7.02 -8.77
C GLN A 79 -1.51 -6.83 -9.33
N GLU A 80 -2.32 -7.88 -9.29
CA GLU A 80 -3.69 -7.84 -9.83
C GLU A 80 -4.61 -6.93 -9.01
N PRO A 81 -4.69 -7.10 -7.67
CA PRO A 81 -5.55 -6.24 -6.87
C PRO A 81 -5.22 -4.75 -6.99
N VAL A 82 -3.93 -4.40 -7.07
CA VAL A 82 -3.50 -3.01 -7.21
C VAL A 82 -3.96 -2.42 -8.54
N ALA A 83 -3.76 -3.16 -9.64
CA ALA A 83 -4.19 -2.70 -10.96
C ALA A 83 -5.71 -2.53 -11.02
N ASP A 84 -6.46 -3.50 -10.50
CA ASP A 84 -7.92 -3.45 -10.50
C ASP A 84 -8.45 -2.27 -9.67
N ALA A 85 -7.89 -2.06 -8.49
CA ALA A 85 -8.29 -0.96 -7.63
C ALA A 85 -8.01 0.40 -8.27
N ALA A 86 -6.83 0.55 -8.88
CA ALA A 86 -6.45 1.79 -9.54
C ALA A 86 -7.37 2.09 -10.73
N ARG A 87 -7.69 1.08 -11.54
CA ARG A 87 -8.62 1.25 -12.68
C ARG A 87 -10.01 1.66 -12.21
N ARG A 88 -10.52 1.03 -11.17
CA ARG A 88 -11.84 1.38 -10.62
C ARG A 88 -11.88 2.82 -10.11
N ALA A 89 -10.76 3.30 -9.57
CA ALA A 89 -10.65 4.65 -9.05
C ALA A 89 -10.28 5.68 -10.12
N GLY A 90 -9.95 5.25 -11.34
CA GLY A 90 -9.47 6.14 -12.39
C GLY A 90 -8.10 6.73 -12.10
N GLN A 91 -7.27 6.02 -11.35
CA GLN A 91 -5.95 6.47 -10.95
C GLN A 91 -4.85 5.66 -11.63
N HIS A 92 -3.61 6.05 -11.39
CA HIS A 92 -2.44 5.42 -12.01
C HIS A 92 -1.91 4.26 -11.16
N PHE A 93 -1.22 3.33 -11.78
CA PHE A 93 -0.61 2.21 -11.04
C PHE A 93 0.71 1.78 -11.65
N VAL A 94 1.57 1.23 -10.79
CA VAL A 94 2.79 0.52 -11.15
C VAL A 94 2.72 -0.83 -10.42
N ASN A 95 2.55 -1.91 -11.20
CA ASN A 95 2.36 -3.24 -10.62
C ASN A 95 3.32 -4.30 -11.16
N HIS A 96 4.34 -3.89 -11.91
CA HIS A 96 5.41 -4.79 -12.34
C HIS A 96 6.69 -4.40 -11.64
N ARG A 97 7.67 -3.90 -12.36
CA ARG A 97 8.93 -3.50 -11.74
C ARG A 97 8.94 -2.01 -11.44
N TRP A 98 9.35 -1.65 -10.24
CA TRP A 98 9.65 -0.26 -9.91
C TRP A 98 11.03 0.08 -10.46
N LEU A 99 11.10 0.98 -11.42
CA LEU A 99 12.36 1.42 -11.98
C LEU A 99 13.06 2.38 -11.01
N GLY A 100 14.35 2.16 -10.78
CA GLY A 100 15.13 3.06 -9.93
C GLY A 100 15.10 4.47 -10.48
N GLY A 101 14.80 5.44 -9.63
CA GLY A 101 14.76 6.84 -10.01
C GLY A 101 13.42 7.35 -10.53
N MET A 102 12.35 6.57 -10.44
CA MET A 102 11.02 7.04 -10.88
C MET A 102 10.58 8.33 -10.21
N LEU A 103 10.95 8.53 -8.95
CA LEU A 103 10.65 9.76 -8.21
C LEU A 103 11.82 10.73 -8.17
N THR A 104 13.05 10.23 -8.19
CA THR A 104 14.25 11.03 -7.98
C THR A 104 14.97 11.39 -9.28
N ASN A 105 14.72 10.67 -10.35
CA ASN A 105 15.37 10.88 -11.65
C ASN A 105 14.35 10.68 -12.78
N TRP A 106 13.21 11.34 -12.66
CA TRP A 106 12.10 11.19 -13.60
C TRP A 106 12.49 11.59 -15.03
N LYS A 107 13.38 12.57 -15.19
CA LYS A 107 13.83 13.00 -16.52
C LYS A 107 14.40 11.82 -17.32
N THR A 108 15.27 11.05 -16.73
CA THR A 108 15.89 9.89 -17.38
C THR A 108 14.85 8.79 -17.66
N ILE A 109 13.99 8.50 -16.68
CA ILE A 109 12.94 7.49 -16.82
C ILE A 109 11.96 7.90 -17.93
N SER A 110 11.57 9.17 -17.96
CA SER A 110 10.67 9.71 -18.97
C SER A 110 11.26 9.59 -20.37
N ASN A 111 12.55 9.84 -20.53
CA ASN A 111 13.24 9.70 -21.82
C ASN A 111 13.22 8.23 -22.29
N SER A 112 13.41 7.29 -21.39
CA SER A 112 13.33 5.86 -21.71
C SER A 112 11.93 5.46 -22.19
N ILE A 113 10.90 6.00 -21.55
CA ILE A 113 9.50 5.75 -21.96
C ILE A 113 9.22 6.35 -23.33
N LYS A 114 9.69 7.57 -23.59
CA LYS A 114 9.55 8.20 -24.90
C LYS A 114 10.24 7.38 -25.99
N ARG A 115 11.42 6.84 -25.71
CA ARG A 115 12.13 5.98 -26.64
C ARG A 115 11.34 4.71 -26.95
N LEU A 116 10.72 4.11 -25.95
CA LEU A 116 9.86 2.94 -26.15
C LEU A 116 8.68 3.26 -27.08
N LYS A 117 8.05 4.42 -26.89
CA LYS A 117 6.91 4.83 -27.72
C LYS A 117 7.31 5.14 -29.16
N ALA A 118 8.56 5.53 -29.39
CA ALA A 118 9.07 5.86 -30.72
C ALA A 118 9.45 4.60 -31.53
N LEU A 119 9.56 3.44 -30.89
CA LEU A 119 9.83 2.18 -31.59
C LEU A 119 8.56 1.62 -32.31
#